data_8a9f5b84a7801e4e7ab6b06b6e325dd3
#
_entry.id   8a9f5b84a7801e4e7ab6b06b6e325dd3
#
_cell.length_a   1.000
_cell.length_b   1.000
_cell.length_c   1.000
_cell.angle_alpha   90.00
_cell.angle_beta   90.00
_cell.angle_gamma   90.00
#
_symmetry.space_group_name_H-M   'P 1'
#
loop_
_entity.id
_entity.type
_entity.pdbx_description
1 polymer ?
#
loop_
_entity_poly.entity_id
_entity_poly.type
_entity_poly.pdbx_seq_one_letter_code
_entity_poly.pdbx_strand_id
1 'polypeptide(L)'
;MLTYLDALKNQPISVWLEGKTIVGGLLGGLIGIEVSKKLMNITSSTGDRFVYPLLLGMVIGRIGCLQSGIEDYTFGIPTSLPWGMNLGDGISRHPTALYEIIFLVMLSLMLRVVKFKVSGTKFKIFLICYLIFRFFIDFLKPPHGPIIVIKNILPANSYYGLSAIQVACLLGLAYY
;
A
#
# COMPACT_ATOMS: atom_id res chain seq x y z
N MET A 1 -26.33 10.55 -8.60
CA MET A 1 -24.94 10.61 -9.11
C MET A 1 -24.33 12.00 -8.96
N LEU A 2 -25.06 13.08 -9.20
CA LEU A 2 -24.60 14.49 -9.06
C LEU A 2 -24.33 14.90 -7.59
N THR A 3 -25.15 14.45 -6.64
CA THR A 3 -24.98 14.71 -5.20
C THR A 3 -23.68 14.19 -4.59
N TYR A 4 -23.04 13.22 -5.23
CA TYR A 4 -21.78 12.61 -4.80
C TYR A 4 -20.57 13.48 -5.14
N LEU A 5 -20.56 14.02 -6.35
CA LEU A 5 -19.50 14.93 -6.80
C LEU A 5 -19.53 16.25 -6.03
N ASP A 6 -20.72 16.73 -5.66
CA ASP A 6 -20.89 17.93 -4.86
C ASP A 6 -20.44 17.75 -3.41
N ALA A 7 -20.68 16.56 -2.83
CA ALA A 7 -20.18 16.21 -1.50
C ALA A 7 -18.65 16.11 -1.45
N LEU A 8 -18.02 15.61 -2.51
CA LEU A 8 -16.56 15.58 -2.63
C LEU A 8 -15.96 16.99 -2.82
N LYS A 9 -16.64 17.85 -3.57
CA LYS A 9 -16.17 19.21 -3.88
C LYS A 9 -16.12 20.12 -2.65
N ASN A 10 -16.98 19.87 -1.66
CA ASN A 10 -17.09 20.66 -0.43
C ASN A 10 -16.25 20.12 0.74
N GLN A 11 -15.47 19.04 0.53
CA GLN A 11 -14.57 18.53 1.56
C GLN A 11 -13.30 19.39 1.64
N PRO A 12 -12.82 19.72 2.85
CA PRO A 12 -11.57 20.44 3.02
C PRO A 12 -10.40 19.64 2.43
N ILE A 13 -9.42 20.32 1.87
CA ILE A 13 -8.23 19.72 1.23
C ILE A 13 -7.51 18.74 2.17
N SER A 14 -7.59 18.94 3.50
CA SER A 14 -7.05 18.03 4.50
C SER A 14 -7.55 16.59 4.35
N VAL A 15 -8.84 16.38 4.03
CA VAL A 15 -9.43 15.03 3.86
C VAL A 15 -8.82 14.31 2.66
N TRP A 16 -8.49 15.03 1.59
CA TRP A 16 -7.80 14.46 0.42
C TRP A 16 -6.35 14.09 0.74
N LEU A 17 -5.72 14.83 1.68
CA LEU A 17 -4.35 14.59 2.11
C LEU A 17 -4.24 13.45 3.13
N GLU A 18 -5.31 13.10 3.83
CA GLU A 18 -5.35 11.99 4.80
C GLU A 18 -5.37 10.60 4.15
N GLY A 19 -5.85 10.50 2.92
CA GLY A 19 -5.93 9.25 2.15
C GLY A 19 -4.59 8.71 1.63
N LYS A 20 -3.49 8.92 2.36
CA LYS A 20 -2.14 8.49 1.96
C LYS A 20 -2.02 6.97 2.00
N THR A 21 -1.72 6.37 0.87
CA THR A 21 -1.45 4.94 0.78
C THR A 21 -0.06 4.67 0.21
N ILE A 22 0.60 3.61 0.69
CA ILE A 22 1.92 3.20 0.16
C ILE A 22 1.81 2.88 -1.33
N VAL A 23 0.73 2.21 -1.75
CA VAL A 23 0.47 1.89 -3.17
C VAL A 23 0.36 3.16 -3.99
N GLY A 24 -0.42 4.15 -3.53
CA GLY A 24 -0.54 5.45 -4.18
C GLY A 24 0.80 6.18 -4.29
N GLY A 25 1.60 6.14 -3.22
CA GLY A 25 2.95 6.73 -3.21
C GLY A 25 3.90 6.04 -4.21
N LEU A 26 3.89 4.71 -4.28
CA LEU A 26 4.73 3.96 -5.20
C LEU A 26 4.32 4.18 -6.67
N LEU A 27 3.03 4.10 -6.98
CA LEU A 27 2.53 4.31 -8.34
C LEU A 27 2.66 5.77 -8.78
N GLY A 28 2.33 6.72 -7.90
CA GLY A 28 2.51 8.15 -8.18
C GLY A 28 3.97 8.53 -8.35
N GLY A 29 4.86 7.99 -7.52
CA GLY A 29 6.30 8.15 -7.64
C GLY A 29 6.85 7.56 -8.96
N LEU A 30 6.37 6.38 -9.35
CA LEU A 30 6.73 5.76 -10.63
C LEU A 30 6.33 6.66 -11.80
N ILE A 31 5.08 7.10 -11.85
CA ILE A 31 4.58 7.99 -12.91
C ILE A 31 5.39 9.29 -12.92
N GLY A 32 5.61 9.90 -11.75
CA GLY A 32 6.38 11.14 -11.64
C GLY A 32 7.81 11.01 -12.16
N ILE A 33 8.49 9.91 -11.84
CA ILE A 33 9.84 9.63 -12.34
C ILE A 33 9.83 9.41 -13.87
N GLU A 34 8.88 8.64 -14.39
CA GLU A 34 8.80 8.39 -15.85
C GLU A 34 8.50 9.68 -16.63
N VAL A 35 7.60 10.53 -16.12
CA VAL A 35 7.34 11.85 -16.71
C VAL A 35 8.58 12.74 -16.67
N SER A 36 9.27 12.82 -15.52
CA SER A 36 10.48 13.63 -15.37
C SER A 36 11.60 13.14 -16.30
N LYS A 37 11.81 11.83 -16.40
CA LYS A 37 12.79 11.25 -17.33
C LYS A 37 12.49 11.58 -18.78
N LYS A 38 11.21 11.51 -19.16
CA LYS A 38 10.78 11.87 -20.52
C LYS A 38 11.04 13.36 -20.83
N LEU A 39 10.76 14.26 -19.88
CA LEU A 39 11.03 15.69 -20.02
C LEU A 39 12.53 16.00 -20.12
N MET A 40 13.36 15.23 -19.40
CA MET A 40 14.82 15.40 -19.37
C MET A 40 15.55 14.56 -20.43
N ASN A 41 14.84 13.84 -21.30
CA ASN A 41 15.39 12.91 -22.30
C ASN A 41 16.32 11.83 -21.70
N ILE A 42 16.04 11.38 -20.47
CA ILE A 42 16.81 10.33 -19.80
C ILE A 42 16.21 8.97 -20.16
N THR A 43 16.97 8.14 -20.86
CA THR A 43 16.54 6.79 -21.29
C THR A 43 16.99 5.68 -20.35
N SER A 44 17.95 5.94 -19.45
CA SER A 44 18.50 4.94 -18.54
C SER A 44 17.52 4.59 -17.43
N SER A 45 17.45 3.30 -17.06
CA SER A 45 16.68 2.85 -15.91
C SER A 45 17.43 3.13 -14.60
N THR A 46 16.80 3.88 -13.68
CA THR A 46 17.39 4.28 -12.40
C THR A 46 16.72 3.58 -11.20
N GLY A 47 15.60 2.89 -11.42
CA GLY A 47 14.74 2.34 -10.37
C GLY A 47 15.42 1.34 -9.44
N ASP A 48 16.32 0.52 -9.97
CA ASP A 48 16.98 -0.55 -9.21
C ASP A 48 17.78 -0.05 -7.99
N ARG A 49 18.29 1.19 -8.05
CA ARG A 49 19.04 1.82 -6.94
C ARG A 49 18.14 2.17 -5.76
N PHE A 50 16.87 2.42 -6.01
CA PHE A 50 15.90 2.83 -4.98
C PHE A 50 15.21 1.65 -4.29
N VAL A 51 15.36 0.42 -4.77
CA VAL A 51 14.66 -0.75 -4.24
C VAL A 51 14.96 -0.96 -2.75
N TYR A 52 16.23 -1.00 -2.34
CA TYR A 52 16.59 -1.23 -0.95
C TYR A 52 16.25 -0.07 -0.02
N PRO A 53 16.51 1.20 -0.38
CA PRO A 53 16.02 2.33 0.39
C PRO A 53 14.50 2.34 0.58
N LEU A 54 13.72 1.99 -0.46
CA LEU A 54 12.27 1.88 -0.36
C LEU A 54 11.85 0.74 0.56
N LEU A 55 12.42 -0.46 0.40
CA LEU A 55 12.14 -1.60 1.28
C LEU A 55 12.43 -1.27 2.75
N LEU A 56 13.58 -0.65 3.03
CA LEU A 56 13.94 -0.24 4.38
C LEU A 56 12.97 0.80 4.95
N GLY A 57 12.65 1.83 4.19
CA GLY A 57 11.68 2.85 4.60
C GLY A 57 10.29 2.29 4.86
N MET A 58 9.84 1.33 4.04
CA MET A 58 8.57 0.65 4.23
C MET A 58 8.57 -0.20 5.50
N VAL A 59 9.66 -0.93 5.78
CA VAL A 59 9.80 -1.73 7.02
C VAL A 59 9.75 -0.83 8.24
N ILE A 60 10.52 0.27 8.26
CA ILE A 60 10.53 1.23 9.37
C ILE A 60 9.12 1.83 9.57
N GLY A 61 8.45 2.23 8.49
CA GLY A 61 7.09 2.73 8.55
C GLY A 61 6.10 1.71 9.14
N ARG A 62 6.23 0.42 8.78
CA ARG A 62 5.37 -0.65 9.33
C ARG A 62 5.66 -0.97 10.79
N ILE A 63 6.89 -0.81 11.25
CA ILE A 63 7.19 -0.89 12.69
C ILE A 63 6.45 0.25 13.43
N GLY A 64 6.44 1.47 12.89
CA GLY A 64 5.65 2.57 13.45
C GLY A 64 4.16 2.25 13.52
N CYS A 65 3.57 1.74 12.42
CA CYS A 65 2.17 1.29 12.40
C CYS A 65 1.87 0.23 13.47
N LEU A 66 2.78 -0.74 13.67
CA LEU A 66 2.61 -1.78 14.69
C LEU A 66 2.65 -1.21 16.11
N GLN A 67 3.49 -0.20 16.35
CA GLN A 67 3.60 0.47 17.66
C GLN A 67 2.41 1.39 17.95
N SER A 68 1.84 2.02 16.93
CA SER A 68 0.64 2.87 17.06
C SER A 68 -0.63 2.05 17.40
N GLY A 69 -0.58 0.73 17.23
CA GLY A 69 -1.67 -0.16 17.59
C GLY A 69 -2.94 0.11 16.79
N ILE A 70 -4.08 0.25 17.48
CA ILE A 70 -5.39 0.41 16.84
C ILE A 70 -5.59 1.80 16.22
N GLU A 71 -4.87 2.80 16.71
CA GLU A 71 -5.03 4.19 16.25
C GLU A 71 -4.62 4.41 14.80
N ASP A 72 -3.69 3.59 14.30
CA ASP A 72 -3.20 3.69 12.91
C ASP A 72 -4.13 3.02 11.88
N TYR A 73 -5.19 2.35 12.32
CA TYR A 73 -6.16 1.64 11.45
C TYR A 73 -5.54 0.65 10.45
N THR A 74 -4.32 0.18 10.70
CA THR A 74 -3.63 -0.78 9.83
C THR A 74 -3.75 -2.22 10.28
N PHE A 75 -4.61 -2.49 11.26
CA PHE A 75 -4.89 -3.81 11.81
C PHE A 75 -5.76 -4.68 10.88
N GLY A 76 -5.77 -5.98 11.14
CA GLY A 76 -6.60 -6.95 10.45
C GLY A 76 -7.93 -7.25 11.18
N ILE A 77 -8.74 -8.10 10.57
CA ILE A 77 -9.97 -8.63 11.15
C ILE A 77 -9.65 -9.45 12.43
N PRO A 78 -10.64 -9.62 13.34
CA PRO A 78 -10.49 -10.49 14.51
C PRO A 78 -10.09 -11.92 14.12
N THR A 79 -9.25 -12.54 14.93
CA THR A 79 -8.76 -13.91 14.68
C THR A 79 -8.59 -14.70 15.99
N SER A 80 -8.76 -16.01 15.89
CA SER A 80 -8.46 -16.96 16.97
C SER A 80 -7.08 -17.64 16.82
N LEU A 81 -6.29 -17.23 15.82
CA LEU A 81 -4.98 -17.81 15.58
C LEU A 81 -4.00 -17.49 16.71
N PRO A 82 -3.06 -18.42 17.04
CA PRO A 82 -2.15 -18.27 18.17
C PRO A 82 -1.21 -17.06 18.10
N TRP A 83 -1.00 -16.51 16.90
CA TRP A 83 -0.20 -15.31 16.67
C TRP A 83 -1.04 -14.03 16.49
N GLY A 84 -2.36 -14.12 16.75
CA GLY A 84 -3.20 -12.93 16.82
C GLY A 84 -2.68 -11.98 17.90
N MET A 85 -2.70 -10.68 17.64
CA MET A 85 -2.23 -9.65 18.56
C MET A 85 -3.37 -8.76 19.01
N ASN A 86 -3.38 -8.44 20.31
CA ASN A 86 -4.22 -7.38 20.84
C ASN A 86 -3.50 -6.05 20.63
N LEU A 87 -4.09 -5.18 19.81
CA LEU A 87 -3.50 -3.90 19.43
C LEU A 87 -4.01 -2.72 20.25
N GLY A 88 -4.67 -3.00 21.39
CA GLY A 88 -5.12 -1.99 22.34
C GLY A 88 -6.65 -1.97 22.58
N ASP A 89 -7.43 -2.75 21.83
CA ASP A 89 -8.90 -2.83 21.96
C ASP A 89 -9.42 -4.08 22.67
N GLY A 90 -8.53 -4.90 23.23
CA GLY A 90 -8.90 -6.16 23.89
C GLY A 90 -9.24 -7.31 22.95
N ILE A 91 -9.21 -7.10 21.63
CA ILE A 91 -9.56 -8.11 20.63
C ILE A 91 -8.29 -8.64 19.95
N SER A 92 -8.16 -9.96 19.87
CA SER A 92 -7.08 -10.59 19.09
C SER A 92 -7.35 -10.42 17.59
N ARG A 93 -6.43 -9.76 16.88
CA ARG A 93 -6.55 -9.41 15.45
C ARG A 93 -5.35 -9.90 14.66
N HIS A 94 -5.53 -10.04 13.34
CA HIS A 94 -4.42 -10.28 12.44
C HIS A 94 -3.45 -9.08 12.46
N PRO A 95 -2.16 -9.28 12.84
CA PRO A 95 -1.15 -8.22 12.82
C PRO A 95 -0.65 -7.98 11.38
N THR A 96 -1.47 -7.35 10.54
CA THR A 96 -1.18 -7.16 9.11
C THR A 96 0.10 -6.36 8.87
N ALA A 97 0.45 -5.44 9.78
CA ALA A 97 1.72 -4.72 9.72
C ALA A 97 2.92 -5.66 9.89
N LEU A 98 2.83 -6.64 10.81
CA LEU A 98 3.88 -7.64 11.01
C LEU A 98 4.02 -8.56 9.78
N TYR A 99 2.91 -8.98 9.17
CA TYR A 99 2.96 -9.78 7.94
C TYR A 99 3.66 -9.03 6.80
N GLU A 100 3.39 -7.73 6.68
CA GLU A 100 4.04 -6.89 5.68
C GLU A 100 5.54 -6.72 5.97
N ILE A 101 5.95 -6.55 7.23
CA ILE A 101 7.37 -6.50 7.62
C ILE A 101 8.10 -7.79 7.20
N ILE A 102 7.54 -8.95 7.57
CA ILE A 102 8.12 -10.26 7.22
C ILE A 102 8.24 -10.40 5.71
N PHE A 103 7.19 -10.07 4.96
CA PHE A 103 7.20 -10.12 3.51
C PHE A 103 8.28 -9.22 2.90
N LEU A 104 8.40 -7.96 3.35
CA LEU A 104 9.38 -7.01 2.84
C LEU A 104 10.82 -7.46 3.12
N VAL A 105 11.08 -8.02 4.31
CA VAL A 105 12.39 -8.59 4.65
C VAL A 105 12.71 -9.78 3.75
N MET A 106 11.78 -10.72 3.58
CA MET A 106 11.96 -11.88 2.70
C MET A 106 12.19 -11.44 1.25
N LEU A 107 11.41 -10.47 0.75
CA LEU A 107 11.57 -9.90 -0.58
C LEU A 107 12.95 -9.24 -0.76
N SER A 108 13.41 -8.50 0.25
CA SER A 108 14.75 -7.88 0.26
C SER A 108 15.86 -8.93 0.14
N LEU A 109 15.77 -10.02 0.92
CA LEU A 109 16.75 -11.11 0.86
C LEU A 109 16.71 -11.83 -0.50
N MET A 110 15.53 -12.11 -1.02
CA MET A 110 15.37 -12.73 -2.35
C MET A 110 16.01 -11.87 -3.44
N LEU A 111 15.72 -10.55 -3.47
CA LEU A 111 16.26 -9.62 -4.45
C LEU A 111 17.79 -9.41 -4.31
N ARG A 112 18.36 -9.73 -3.15
CA ARG A 112 19.81 -9.67 -2.92
C ARG A 112 20.55 -10.90 -3.52
N VAL A 113 19.93 -12.07 -3.42
CA VAL A 113 20.52 -13.33 -3.91
C VAL A 113 20.42 -13.43 -5.44
N VAL A 114 19.30 -12.99 -6.01
CA VAL A 114 19.07 -13.08 -7.46
C VAL A 114 19.87 -12.01 -8.20
N LYS A 115 20.68 -12.45 -9.18
CA LYS A 115 21.44 -11.56 -10.06
C LYS A 115 20.62 -11.20 -11.29
N PHE A 116 20.31 -9.92 -11.46
CA PHE A 116 19.58 -9.40 -12.63
C PHE A 116 20.56 -8.87 -13.68
N LYS A 117 20.40 -9.31 -14.92
CA LYS A 117 21.25 -8.90 -16.05
C LYS A 117 20.78 -7.59 -16.67
N VAL A 118 19.48 -7.31 -16.62
CA VAL A 118 18.86 -6.15 -17.26
C VAL A 118 18.55 -5.08 -16.20
N SER A 119 18.97 -3.85 -16.44
CA SER A 119 18.70 -2.70 -15.58
C SER A 119 17.19 -2.43 -15.52
N GLY A 120 16.67 -2.12 -14.33
CA GLY A 120 15.24 -1.89 -14.06
C GLY A 120 14.46 -3.15 -13.69
N THR A 121 15.01 -4.34 -13.91
CA THR A 121 14.32 -5.61 -13.62
C THR A 121 14.10 -5.81 -12.12
N LYS A 122 15.06 -5.40 -11.29
CA LYS A 122 14.94 -5.51 -9.84
C LYS A 122 13.78 -4.67 -9.29
N PHE A 123 13.66 -3.43 -9.76
CA PHE A 123 12.56 -2.55 -9.36
C PHE A 123 11.20 -3.08 -9.86
N LYS A 124 11.14 -3.59 -11.08
CA LYS A 124 9.94 -4.20 -11.65
C LYS A 124 9.45 -5.38 -10.79
N ILE A 125 10.34 -6.31 -10.45
CA ILE A 125 10.01 -7.48 -9.65
C ILE A 125 9.60 -7.05 -8.23
N PHE A 126 10.32 -6.11 -7.60
CA PHE A 126 9.95 -5.55 -6.32
C PHE A 126 8.50 -5.03 -6.35
N LEU A 127 8.16 -4.21 -7.34
CA LEU A 127 6.84 -3.59 -7.43
C LEU A 127 5.75 -4.63 -7.70
N ILE A 128 5.95 -5.56 -8.63
CA ILE A 128 4.99 -6.62 -8.92
C ILE A 128 4.74 -7.48 -7.67
N CYS A 129 5.79 -7.97 -7.01
CA CYS A 129 5.64 -8.78 -5.79
C CYS A 129 4.91 -8.01 -4.68
N TYR A 130 5.24 -6.73 -4.49
CA TYR A 130 4.57 -5.91 -3.49
C TYR A 130 3.10 -5.67 -3.81
N LEU A 131 2.74 -5.38 -5.06
CA LEU A 131 1.35 -5.16 -5.47
C LEU A 131 0.52 -6.44 -5.31
N ILE A 132 1.08 -7.60 -5.66
CA ILE A 132 0.43 -8.90 -5.45
C ILE A 132 0.21 -9.15 -3.94
N PHE A 133 1.24 -8.99 -3.12
CA PHE A 133 1.12 -9.12 -1.68
C PHE A 133 0.05 -8.17 -1.12
N ARG A 134 0.10 -6.90 -1.55
CA ARG A 134 -0.83 -5.87 -1.08
C ARG A 134 -2.27 -6.15 -1.47
N PHE A 135 -2.50 -6.71 -2.65
CA PHE A 135 -3.80 -7.14 -3.10
C PHE A 135 -4.40 -8.21 -2.16
N PHE A 136 -3.61 -9.22 -1.79
CA PHE A 136 -4.08 -10.30 -0.93
C PHE A 136 -4.22 -9.88 0.54
N ILE A 137 -3.27 -9.14 1.10
CA ILE A 137 -3.32 -8.74 2.51
C ILE A 137 -4.50 -7.81 2.81
N ASP A 138 -5.00 -7.11 1.81
CA ASP A 138 -6.14 -6.20 1.97
C ASP A 138 -7.45 -6.95 2.28
N PHE A 139 -7.58 -8.22 1.90
CA PHE A 139 -8.71 -9.08 2.30
C PHE A 139 -8.73 -9.39 3.81
N LEU A 140 -7.57 -9.33 4.48
CA LEU A 140 -7.48 -9.50 5.93
C LEU A 140 -7.76 -8.20 6.70
N LYS A 141 -7.97 -7.08 6.02
CA LYS A 141 -8.32 -5.82 6.65
C LYS A 141 -9.82 -5.66 6.76
N PRO A 142 -10.31 -5.02 7.82
CA PRO A 142 -11.72 -4.73 7.94
C PRO A 142 -12.16 -3.83 6.75
N PRO A 143 -13.37 -4.00 6.22
CA PRO A 143 -13.90 -3.24 5.09
C PRO A 143 -14.03 -1.73 5.37
N HIS A 144 -13.70 -1.31 6.57
CA HIS A 144 -13.74 0.06 7.05
C HIS A 144 -12.31 0.49 7.37
N GLY A 145 -11.57 0.94 6.36
CA GLY A 145 -10.34 1.72 6.58
C GLY A 145 -10.66 3.07 7.25
N PRO A 146 -9.68 3.96 7.44
CA PRO A 146 -9.83 5.27 8.12
C PRO A 146 -10.89 6.21 7.50
N ILE A 147 -11.68 5.75 6.56
CA ILE A 147 -12.85 6.40 5.95
C ILE A 147 -14.07 6.45 6.91
N ILE A 148 -13.87 6.22 8.21
CA ILE A 148 -14.94 6.37 9.22
C ILE A 148 -15.54 7.79 9.22
N VAL A 149 -14.75 8.79 8.86
CA VAL A 149 -15.23 10.19 8.76
C VAL A 149 -16.14 10.40 7.53
N ILE A 150 -15.99 9.57 6.49
CA ILE A 150 -16.81 9.64 5.26
C ILE A 150 -17.96 8.61 5.31
N LYS A 151 -18.11 7.86 6.42
CA LYS A 151 -19.08 6.78 6.59
C LYS A 151 -20.55 7.18 6.32
N ASN A 152 -20.89 8.45 6.43
CA ASN A 152 -22.23 8.97 6.13
C ASN A 152 -22.41 9.45 4.68
N ILE A 153 -21.34 9.49 3.88
CA ILE A 153 -21.36 10.05 2.52
C ILE A 153 -21.03 9.00 1.46
N LEU A 154 -20.25 8.00 1.83
CA LEU A 154 -19.87 6.91 0.92
C LEU A 154 -20.26 5.56 1.54
N PRO A 155 -21.13 4.76 0.89
CA PRO A 155 -21.19 3.35 1.19
C PRO A 155 -19.77 2.79 1.00
N ALA A 156 -19.33 1.88 1.87
CA ALA A 156 -18.05 1.20 1.75
C ALA A 156 -17.96 0.59 0.35
N ASN A 157 -17.39 1.32 -0.59
CA ASN A 157 -17.43 0.98 -2.00
C ASN A 157 -16.32 0.01 -2.30
N SER A 158 -16.67 -1.23 -2.13
CA SER A 158 -16.12 -2.26 -2.99
C SER A 158 -16.62 -1.99 -4.40
N TYR A 159 -15.77 -1.51 -5.29
CA TYR A 159 -16.02 -1.61 -6.72
C TYR A 159 -16.07 -3.11 -7.04
N TYR A 160 -17.27 -3.67 -7.25
CA TYR A 160 -17.45 -5.11 -7.42
C TYR A 160 -16.85 -6.00 -6.30
N GLY A 161 -16.86 -5.55 -5.03
CA GLY A 161 -16.29 -6.30 -3.91
C GLY A 161 -14.80 -6.05 -3.64
N LEU A 162 -14.13 -5.20 -4.41
CA LEU A 162 -12.71 -4.86 -4.24
C LEU A 162 -12.54 -3.47 -3.60
N SER A 163 -11.54 -3.32 -2.75
CA SER A 163 -11.16 -2.01 -2.20
C SER A 163 -10.49 -1.13 -3.26
N ALA A 164 -10.48 0.20 -3.05
CA ALA A 164 -9.76 1.12 -3.91
C ALA A 164 -8.26 0.78 -4.03
N ILE A 165 -7.66 0.25 -2.96
CA ILE A 165 -6.27 -0.20 -2.95
C ILE A 165 -6.08 -1.42 -3.85
N GLN A 166 -7.00 -2.38 -3.80
CA GLN A 166 -6.97 -3.56 -4.67
C GLN A 166 -7.11 -3.20 -6.15
N VAL A 167 -8.00 -2.26 -6.47
CA VAL A 167 -8.14 -1.73 -7.84
C VAL A 167 -6.83 -1.05 -8.28
N ALA A 168 -6.21 -0.23 -7.43
CA ALA A 168 -4.93 0.40 -7.74
C ALA A 168 -3.81 -0.64 -7.94
N CYS A 169 -3.80 -1.73 -7.15
CA CYS A 169 -2.86 -2.84 -7.35
C CYS A 169 -3.05 -3.51 -8.71
N LEU A 170 -4.30 -3.79 -9.11
CA LEU A 170 -4.59 -4.39 -10.42
C LEU A 170 -4.17 -3.47 -11.59
N LEU A 171 -4.43 -2.17 -11.49
CA LEU A 171 -4.00 -1.20 -12.50
C LEU A 171 -2.47 -1.12 -12.58
N GLY A 172 -1.78 -1.14 -11.43
CA GLY A 172 -0.33 -1.19 -11.39
C GLY A 172 0.26 -2.47 -11.98
N LEU A 173 -0.39 -3.62 -11.75
CA LEU A 173 0.00 -4.90 -12.35
C LEU A 173 -0.25 -4.94 -13.86
N ALA A 174 -1.34 -4.33 -14.33
CA ALA A 174 -1.65 -4.24 -15.77
C ALA A 174 -0.66 -3.35 -16.54
N TYR A 175 -0.01 -2.40 -15.86
CA TYR A 175 1.02 -1.55 -16.46
C TYR A 175 2.30 -2.33 -16.80
N TYR A 176 2.62 -3.41 -16.08
CA TYR A 176 3.84 -4.21 -16.24
C TYR A 176 3.60 -5.54 -16.94
#